data_90d800b9e234bf50bd39bcad79e5a7bc
#
_entry.id   90d800b9e234bf50bd39bcad79e5a7bc
#
_cell.length_a   1.000
_cell.length_b   1.000
_cell.length_c   1.000
_cell.angle_alpha   90.00
_cell.angle_beta   90.00
_cell.angle_gamma   90.00
#
_symmetry.space_group_name_H-M   'P 1'
#
loop_
_entity.id
_entity.type
_entity.pdbx_description
1 polymer ?
#
loop_
_entity_poly.entity_id
_entity_poly.type
_entity_poly.pdbx_seq_one_letter_code
_entity_poly.pdbx_strand_id
1 'polypeptide(L)'
;MSKLVKQATNELHTLIVDALGRAVAEGEIPAEPIPAFNIEVPANRDNGDYSSNIAFVCAKVFRRAPKMIADLVAKYIQLDGTYFDSCTVAGAGFVNFTLSKDFYAEILLDVKE
;
A
#
# COMPACT_ATOMS: atom_id res chain seq x y z
N MET A 1 19.02 3.41 7.02
CA MET A 1 17.85 3.60 6.14
C MET A 1 17.67 5.08 5.87
N SER A 2 17.39 5.43 4.64
CA SER A 2 17.18 6.80 4.23
C SER A 2 15.96 7.43 4.90
N LYS A 3 16.03 8.70 5.23
CA LYS A 3 14.92 9.45 5.79
C LYS A 3 13.73 9.51 4.83
N LEU A 4 13.99 9.68 3.54
CA LEU A 4 12.94 9.73 2.52
C LEU A 4 12.25 8.37 2.34
N VAL A 5 13.00 7.28 2.40
CA VAL A 5 12.43 5.94 2.35
C VAL A 5 11.48 5.71 3.52
N LYS A 6 11.88 6.16 4.71
CA LYS A 6 11.04 6.02 5.90
C LYS A 6 9.77 6.87 5.78
N GLN A 7 9.88 8.10 5.26
CA GLN A 7 8.72 8.97 5.04
C GLN A 7 7.76 8.35 4.02
N ALA A 8 8.28 7.78 2.94
CA ALA A 8 7.46 7.13 1.93
C ALA A 8 6.71 5.93 2.51
N THR A 9 7.38 5.12 3.32
CA THR A 9 6.76 3.97 3.97
C THR A 9 5.65 4.40 4.93
N ASN A 10 5.89 5.45 5.71
CA ASN A 10 4.89 5.98 6.64
C ASN A 10 3.68 6.55 5.88
N GLU A 11 3.92 7.26 4.80
CA GLU A 11 2.83 7.77 3.97
C GLU A 11 2.00 6.63 3.39
N LEU A 12 2.68 5.59 2.89
CA LEU A 12 1.99 4.45 2.32
C LEU A 12 1.10 3.75 3.34
N HIS A 13 1.59 3.60 4.57
CA HIS A 13 0.80 3.03 5.66
C HIS A 13 -0.50 3.83 5.86
N THR A 14 -0.39 5.15 5.92
CA THR A 14 -1.55 6.03 6.08
C THR A 14 -2.52 5.92 4.89
N LEU A 15 -1.99 5.88 3.68
CA LEU A 15 -2.81 5.76 2.47
C LEU A 15 -3.61 4.46 2.45
N ILE A 16 -2.99 3.36 2.87
CA ILE A 16 -3.65 2.07 2.94
C ILE A 16 -4.78 2.08 3.97
N VAL A 17 -4.51 2.61 5.17
CA VAL A 17 -5.51 2.70 6.24
C VAL A 17 -6.69 3.58 5.79
N ASP A 18 -6.40 4.72 5.16
CA ASP A 18 -7.45 5.61 4.66
C ASP A 18 -8.29 4.93 3.56
N ALA A 19 -7.67 4.16 2.69
CA ALA A 19 -8.40 3.44 1.63
C ALA A 19 -9.38 2.44 2.24
N LEU A 20 -8.96 1.69 3.25
CA LEU A 20 -9.86 0.77 3.95
C LEU A 20 -10.98 1.51 4.69
N GLY A 21 -10.66 2.67 5.27
CA GLY A 21 -11.67 3.52 5.92
C GLY A 21 -12.74 3.98 4.93
N ARG A 22 -12.35 4.31 3.70
CA ARG A 22 -13.32 4.68 2.66
C ARG A 22 -14.17 3.50 2.23
N ALA A 23 -13.60 2.30 2.13
CA ALA A 23 -14.35 1.10 1.82
C ALA A 23 -15.40 0.80 2.90
N VAL A 24 -15.06 1.01 4.16
CA VAL A 24 -16.01 0.90 5.28
C VAL A 24 -17.12 1.93 5.14
N ALA A 25 -16.77 3.18 4.85
CA ALA A 25 -17.74 4.26 4.70
C ALA A 25 -18.73 4.00 3.57
N GLU A 26 -18.27 3.33 2.50
CA GLU A 26 -19.11 2.95 1.37
C GLU A 26 -19.90 1.67 1.61
N GLY A 27 -19.73 1.04 2.76
CA GLY A 27 -20.46 -0.17 3.12
C GLY A 27 -19.97 -1.44 2.46
N GLU A 28 -18.76 -1.43 1.89
CA GLU A 28 -18.22 -2.61 1.20
C GLU A 28 -17.61 -3.64 2.15
N ILE A 29 -17.15 -3.18 3.31
CA ILE A 29 -16.63 -4.05 4.37
C ILE A 29 -17.12 -3.54 5.73
N PRO A 30 -17.21 -4.42 6.74
CA PRO A 30 -17.62 -3.97 8.08
C PRO A 30 -16.55 -3.13 8.76
N ALA A 31 -16.95 -2.29 9.70
CA ALA A 31 -16.03 -1.48 10.48
C ALA A 31 -15.35 -2.37 11.53
N GLU A 32 -14.08 -2.68 11.33
CA GLU A 32 -13.29 -3.50 12.22
C GLU A 32 -11.90 -2.89 12.42
N PRO A 33 -11.25 -3.13 13.56
CA PRO A 33 -9.88 -2.67 13.74
C PRO A 33 -8.94 -3.32 12.72
N ILE A 34 -8.03 -2.52 12.17
CA ILE A 34 -7.07 -3.01 11.18
C ILE A 34 -5.89 -3.63 11.91
N PRO A 35 -5.56 -4.92 11.67
CA PRO A 35 -4.40 -5.55 12.30
C PRO A 35 -3.10 -4.93 11.82
N ALA A 36 -2.02 -5.17 12.55
CA ALA A 36 -0.70 -4.75 12.10
C ALA A 36 -0.36 -5.40 10.77
N PHE A 37 0.23 -4.65 9.86
CA PHE A 37 0.62 -5.16 8.54
C PHE A 37 1.99 -4.62 8.18
N ASN A 38 2.60 -5.25 7.16
CA ASN A 38 3.94 -4.93 6.73
C ASN A 38 3.96 -4.29 5.36
N ILE A 39 4.96 -3.44 5.14
CA ILE A 39 5.29 -2.86 3.83
C ILE A 39 6.74 -3.25 3.58
N GLU A 40 6.98 -3.94 2.47
CA GLU A 40 8.29 -4.51 2.16
C GLU A 40 8.73 -4.11 0.76
N VAL A 41 10.05 -4.17 0.53
CA VAL A 41 10.60 -4.03 -0.81
C VAL A 41 10.58 -5.41 -1.45
N PRO A 42 9.81 -5.63 -2.53
CA PRO A 42 9.76 -6.95 -3.14
C PRO A 42 11.10 -7.35 -3.78
N ALA A 43 11.39 -8.65 -3.75
CA ALA A 43 12.62 -9.18 -4.36
C ALA A 43 12.62 -9.00 -5.88
N ASN A 44 11.44 -9.10 -6.49
CA ASN A 44 11.27 -8.92 -7.93
C ASN A 44 10.72 -7.51 -8.20
N ARG A 45 11.49 -6.69 -8.94
CA ARG A 45 11.10 -5.32 -9.26
C ARG A 45 9.86 -5.22 -10.15
N ASP A 46 9.49 -6.29 -10.82
CA ASP A 46 8.24 -6.32 -11.58
C ASP A 46 7.02 -6.16 -10.67
N ASN A 47 7.18 -6.40 -9.37
CA ASN A 47 6.13 -6.21 -8.37
C ASN A 47 6.15 -4.81 -7.75
N GLY A 48 6.79 -3.84 -8.41
CA GLY A 48 6.82 -2.46 -7.94
C GLY A 48 7.98 -2.18 -7.00
N ASP A 49 7.92 -1.03 -6.35
CA ASP A 49 8.95 -0.57 -5.41
C ASP A 49 8.65 -0.99 -3.98
N TYR A 50 7.38 -1.11 -3.64
CA TYR A 50 6.93 -1.59 -2.32
C TYR A 50 5.76 -2.54 -2.48
N SER A 51 5.63 -3.47 -1.54
CA SER A 51 4.52 -4.43 -1.51
C SER A 51 3.99 -4.54 -0.08
N SER A 52 2.67 -4.76 0.07
CA SER A 52 2.06 -4.91 1.37
C SER A 52 1.25 -6.20 1.47
N ASN A 53 1.26 -6.80 2.66
CA ASN A 53 0.45 -7.96 3.00
C ASN A 53 -0.91 -7.57 3.62
N ILE A 54 -1.32 -6.31 3.50
CA ILE A 54 -2.53 -5.79 4.15
C ILE A 54 -3.77 -6.65 3.89
N ALA A 55 -3.93 -7.12 2.65
CA ALA A 55 -5.12 -7.91 2.29
C ALA A 55 -5.13 -9.26 3.01
N PHE A 56 -3.97 -9.89 3.17
CA PHE A 56 -3.89 -11.18 3.84
C PHE A 56 -4.19 -11.07 5.34
N VAL A 57 -3.66 -10.03 6.00
CA VAL A 57 -3.90 -9.87 7.44
C VAL A 57 -5.34 -9.41 7.73
N CYS A 58 -5.98 -8.73 6.79
CA CYS A 58 -7.33 -8.24 6.95
C CYS A 58 -8.41 -9.24 6.51
N ALA A 59 -8.04 -10.30 5.80
CA ALA A 59 -9.02 -11.23 5.24
C ALA A 59 -9.92 -11.84 6.31
N LYS A 60 -9.36 -12.25 7.43
CA LYS A 60 -10.15 -12.82 8.55
C LYS A 60 -11.01 -11.78 9.24
N VAL A 61 -10.44 -10.59 9.45
CA VAL A 61 -11.10 -9.50 10.20
C VAL A 61 -12.34 -9.04 9.46
N PHE A 62 -12.22 -8.82 8.16
CA PHE A 62 -13.32 -8.32 7.34
C PHE A 62 -14.15 -9.42 6.71
N ARG A 63 -13.77 -10.70 6.90
CA ARG A 63 -14.48 -11.86 6.36
C ARG A 63 -14.65 -11.77 4.84
N ARG A 64 -13.55 -11.41 4.15
CA ARG A 64 -13.50 -11.32 2.71
C ARG A 64 -12.25 -12.03 2.21
N ALA A 65 -12.29 -12.46 0.95
CA ALA A 65 -11.11 -13.02 0.31
C ALA A 65 -9.99 -11.96 0.23
N PRO A 66 -8.71 -12.35 0.38
CA PRO A 66 -7.61 -11.39 0.31
C PRO A 66 -7.63 -10.57 -0.98
N LYS A 67 -7.89 -11.20 -2.12
CA LYS A 67 -7.95 -10.48 -3.40
C LYS A 67 -9.02 -9.39 -3.40
N MET A 68 -10.16 -9.64 -2.79
CA MET A 68 -11.23 -8.65 -2.69
C MET A 68 -10.78 -7.44 -1.88
N ILE A 69 -10.10 -7.67 -0.75
CA ILE A 69 -9.58 -6.57 0.07
C ILE A 69 -8.50 -5.80 -0.67
N ALA A 70 -7.60 -6.50 -1.37
CA ALA A 70 -6.57 -5.85 -2.18
C ALA A 70 -7.19 -4.97 -3.27
N ASP A 71 -8.23 -5.46 -3.95
CA ASP A 71 -8.94 -4.71 -4.97
C ASP A 71 -9.61 -3.46 -4.38
N LEU A 72 -10.14 -3.54 -3.16
CA LEU A 72 -10.73 -2.39 -2.47
C LEU A 72 -9.67 -1.34 -2.12
N VAL A 73 -8.50 -1.76 -1.67
CA VAL A 73 -7.40 -0.82 -1.42
C VAL A 73 -7.04 -0.11 -2.71
N ALA A 74 -6.86 -0.84 -3.80
CA ALA A 74 -6.52 -0.24 -5.09
C ALA A 74 -7.61 0.71 -5.59
N LYS A 75 -8.88 0.39 -5.32
CA LYS A 75 -10.02 1.21 -5.74
C LYS A 75 -10.10 2.54 -5.00
N TYR A 76 -9.86 2.52 -3.69
CA TYR A 76 -10.08 3.69 -2.83
C TYR A 76 -8.84 4.48 -2.48
N ILE A 77 -7.64 3.95 -2.77
CA ILE A 77 -6.41 4.65 -2.42
C ILE A 77 -6.28 5.92 -3.27
N GLN A 78 -5.86 7.01 -2.62
CA GLN A 78 -5.68 8.31 -3.29
C GLN A 78 -4.20 8.62 -3.37
N LEU A 79 -3.64 8.46 -4.57
CA LEU A 79 -2.21 8.62 -4.80
C LEU A 79 -1.81 10.02 -5.27
N ASP A 80 -2.78 10.84 -5.69
CA ASP A 80 -2.50 12.21 -6.17
C ASP A 80 -1.78 13.02 -5.10
N GLY A 81 -0.68 13.64 -5.46
CA GLY A 81 0.08 14.47 -4.54
C GLY A 81 0.92 13.69 -3.55
N THR A 82 1.02 12.37 -3.71
CA THR A 82 1.81 11.51 -2.83
C THR A 82 3.09 11.07 -3.51
N TYR A 83 3.90 10.31 -2.77
CA TYR A 83 5.15 9.74 -3.30
C TYR A 83 4.92 8.62 -4.31
N PHE A 84 3.68 8.19 -4.51
CA PHE A 84 3.37 6.99 -5.29
C PHE A 84 2.60 7.32 -6.56
N ASP A 85 2.90 6.58 -7.61
CA ASP A 85 2.34 6.78 -8.95
C ASP A 85 1.30 5.73 -9.30
N SER A 86 1.45 4.51 -8.80
CA SER A 86 0.51 3.43 -9.10
C SER A 86 0.37 2.44 -7.97
N CYS A 87 -0.80 1.78 -7.95
CA CYS A 87 -1.13 0.71 -7.03
C CYS A 87 -1.74 -0.42 -7.84
N THR A 88 -1.15 -1.60 -7.77
CA THR A 88 -1.62 -2.78 -8.51
C THR A 88 -1.79 -3.97 -7.57
N VAL A 89 -2.63 -4.91 -7.97
CA VAL A 89 -2.87 -6.14 -7.21
C VAL A 89 -2.26 -7.31 -7.97
N ALA A 90 -1.49 -8.14 -7.26
CA ALA A 90 -0.82 -9.28 -7.85
C ALA A 90 -1.08 -10.54 -7.02
N GLY A 91 -1.07 -11.69 -7.70
CA GLY A 91 -1.26 -12.98 -7.04
C GLY A 91 -2.58 -13.08 -6.30
N ALA A 92 -2.55 -13.69 -5.13
CA ALA A 92 -3.75 -13.96 -4.33
C ALA A 92 -4.18 -12.76 -3.49
N GLY A 93 -3.49 -11.63 -3.56
CA GLY A 93 -3.86 -10.45 -2.79
C GLY A 93 -2.69 -9.57 -2.36
N PHE A 94 -1.54 -9.64 -3.02
CA PHE A 94 -0.46 -8.70 -2.76
C PHE A 94 -0.79 -7.35 -3.38
N VAL A 95 -0.61 -6.29 -2.60
CA VAL A 95 -0.84 -4.93 -3.07
C VAL A 95 0.52 -4.28 -3.31
N ASN A 96 0.79 -3.90 -4.55
CA ASN A 96 2.09 -3.41 -4.99
C ASN A 96 2.01 -1.93 -5.35
N PHE A 97 3.05 -1.17 -5.00
CA PHE A 97 3.08 0.27 -5.19
C PHE A 97 4.35 0.68 -5.92
N THR A 98 4.21 1.64 -6.82
CA THR A 98 5.33 2.19 -7.57
C THR A 98 5.52 3.67 -7.20
N LEU A 99 6.75 4.04 -6.89
CA LEU A 99 7.10 5.43 -6.58
C LEU A 99 6.98 6.30 -7.83
N SER A 100 6.64 7.58 -7.63
CA SER A 100 6.69 8.54 -8.73
C SER A 100 8.13 8.71 -9.18
N LYS A 101 8.33 9.04 -10.47
CA LYS A 101 9.67 9.19 -11.03
C LYS A 101 10.48 10.27 -10.31
N ASP A 102 9.87 11.40 -10.03
CA ASP A 102 10.56 12.50 -9.37
C ASP A 102 10.98 12.12 -7.96
N PHE A 103 10.12 11.47 -7.24
CA PHE A 103 10.43 11.05 -5.88
C PHE A 103 11.45 9.92 -5.84
N TYR A 104 11.40 9.02 -6.81
CA TYR A 104 12.38 7.95 -6.93
C TYR A 104 13.81 8.53 -7.10
N ALA A 105 13.94 9.58 -7.92
CA ALA A 105 15.23 10.25 -8.10
C ALA A 105 15.71 10.89 -6.79
N GLU A 106 14.82 11.49 -6.02
CA GLU A 106 15.18 12.08 -4.73
C GLU A 106 15.65 11.01 -3.73
N ILE A 107 15.00 9.86 -3.69
CA ILE A 107 15.41 8.76 -2.83
C ILE A 107 16.81 8.27 -3.19
N LEU A 108 17.12 8.15 -4.47
CA LEU A 108 18.44 7.72 -4.91
C LEU A 108 19.52 8.70 -4.48
N LEU A 109 19.24 10.02 -4.56
CA LEU A 109 20.18 11.04 -4.11
C LEU A 109 20.36 11.00 -2.59
N ASP A 110 19.29 10.81 -1.85
CA ASP A 110 19.32 10.74 -0.39
C ASP A 110 20.14 9.54 0.10
N VAL A 111 20.01 8.41 -0.56
CA VAL A 111 20.74 7.18 -0.19
C VAL A 111 22.24 7.33 -0.39
N LYS A 112 22.68 8.18 -1.31
CA LYS A 112 24.10 8.39 -1.56
C LYS A 112 24.81 9.21 -0.46
N GLU A 113 24.06 9.87 0.33
CA GLU A 113 24.62 10.62 1.45
C GLU A 113 24.97 9.69 2.61
#